data_e6fcf82d323314014b942bfabdb40f61
#
_entry.id   e6fcf82d323314014b942bfabdb40f61
#
_cell.length_a   1.000
_cell.length_b   1.000
_cell.length_c   1.000
_cell.angle_alpha   90.00
_cell.angle_beta   90.00
_cell.angle_gamma   90.00
#
_symmetry.space_group_name_H-M   'P 1'
#
loop_
_entity.id
_entity.type
_entity.pdbx_description
1 polymer ?
#
loop_
_entity_poly.entity_id
_entity_poly.type
_entity_poly.pdbx_seq_one_letter_code
_entity_poly.pdbx_strand_id
1 'polypeptide(L)'
;MYSLPCKNSLPIKTLVIGITGSNGKTTTKELIKSVLSQQLNVVATQGNLNNNIGVPLTLLSIKPETDIAIVEMGANHPGEIAFLCNIAQPDYGYITSIGKAHLEGFGSFEGVIQTKGELYDYLKAHQKTIIANADNPITEALLADYRNEYSFGVGKGVNVAVQCLGTQPVTIQFEDASTQTTEEGERVLIEGFTDAPTVATSHLVGSYNFTNIAAAVAFGKFFKLSNEAIKR
;
A
#
# COMPACT_ATOMS: atom_id res chain seq x y z
N MET A 1 17.17 7.26 28.79
CA MET A 1 16.53 6.45 27.75
C MET A 1 15.70 7.41 26.91
N TYR A 2 16.19 7.83 25.76
CA TYR A 2 15.43 8.73 24.89
C TYR A 2 14.31 7.91 24.26
N SER A 3 13.04 8.26 24.53
CA SER A 3 11.90 7.67 23.85
C SER A 3 11.95 8.09 22.38
N LEU A 4 11.95 7.11 21.47
CA LEU A 4 11.80 7.38 20.04
C LEU A 4 10.44 8.07 19.83
N PRO A 5 10.37 9.08 18.93
CA PRO A 5 9.08 9.69 18.60
C PRO A 5 8.20 8.64 17.95
N CYS A 6 6.99 8.49 18.45
CA CYS A 6 5.94 7.70 17.84
C CYS A 6 4.81 8.63 17.37
N LYS A 7 3.93 8.17 16.52
CA LYS A 7 2.81 8.96 15.95
C LYS A 7 1.99 9.68 17.04
N ASN A 8 1.76 9.03 18.18
CA ASN A 8 0.98 9.61 19.29
C ASN A 8 1.65 10.81 19.98
N SER A 9 2.94 11.07 19.73
CA SER A 9 3.64 12.26 20.23
C SER A 9 3.53 13.46 19.28
N LEU A 10 2.92 13.29 18.11
CA LEU A 10 2.72 14.34 17.13
C LEU A 10 1.35 15.00 17.38
N PRO A 11 1.26 16.35 17.40
CA PRO A 11 -0.01 17.05 17.63
C PRO A 11 -0.96 17.03 16.42
N ILE A 12 -0.80 16.10 15.48
CA ILE A 12 -1.32 16.20 14.13
C ILE A 12 -2.13 14.97 13.77
N LYS A 13 -3.22 15.19 13.03
CA LYS A 13 -4.13 14.18 12.45
C LYS A 13 -3.58 13.62 11.14
N THR A 14 -2.27 13.48 10.97
CA THR A 14 -1.67 12.91 9.77
C THR A 14 -1.97 11.42 9.69
N LEU A 15 -2.50 10.97 8.56
CA LEU A 15 -2.73 9.56 8.28
C LEU A 15 -1.42 8.90 7.82
N VAL A 16 -1.15 7.70 8.30
CA VAL A 16 0.09 6.97 7.98
C VAL A 16 -0.20 5.76 7.12
N ILE A 17 0.48 5.66 5.99
CA ILE A 17 0.49 4.49 5.11
C ILE A 17 1.79 3.73 5.34
N GLY A 18 1.72 2.50 5.84
CA GLY A 18 2.86 1.60 5.96
C GLY A 18 3.04 0.75 4.70
N ILE A 19 4.26 0.70 4.17
CA ILE A 19 4.59 -0.11 2.99
C ILE A 19 5.75 -1.05 3.30
N THR A 20 5.56 -2.34 3.09
CA THR A 20 6.62 -3.35 3.14
C THR A 20 6.58 -4.29 1.94
N GLY A 21 7.47 -5.25 1.88
CA GLY A 21 7.57 -6.26 0.83
C GLY A 21 9.02 -6.60 0.50
N SER A 22 9.22 -7.61 -0.33
CA SER A 22 10.56 -8.02 -0.79
C SER A 22 11.08 -7.06 -1.85
N ASN A 23 10.31 -6.79 -2.89
CA ASN A 23 10.66 -5.92 -4.01
C ASN A 23 9.58 -4.85 -4.25
N GLY A 24 9.95 -3.76 -4.93
CA GLY A 24 9.00 -2.73 -5.36
C GLY A 24 8.63 -1.69 -4.30
N LYS A 25 9.05 -1.81 -3.05
CA LYS A 25 8.70 -0.87 -1.96
C LYS A 25 8.94 0.59 -2.33
N THR A 26 10.18 0.93 -2.68
CA THR A 26 10.56 2.32 -2.99
C THR A 26 9.84 2.84 -4.23
N THR A 27 9.75 2.02 -5.28
CA THR A 27 9.01 2.40 -6.50
C THR A 27 7.53 2.65 -6.19
N THR A 28 6.88 1.73 -5.49
CA THR A 28 5.47 1.89 -5.10
C THR A 28 5.26 3.11 -4.20
N LYS A 29 6.13 3.33 -3.22
CA LYS A 29 6.11 4.51 -2.35
C LYS A 29 6.17 5.82 -3.16
N GLU A 30 7.10 5.93 -4.11
CA GLU A 30 7.23 7.13 -4.94
C GLU A 30 6.02 7.32 -5.86
N LEU A 31 5.47 6.25 -6.43
CA LEU A 31 4.26 6.31 -7.25
C LEU A 31 3.03 6.74 -6.42
N ILE A 32 2.82 6.16 -5.25
CA ILE A 32 1.73 6.56 -4.35
C ILE A 32 1.90 8.03 -3.94
N LYS A 33 3.13 8.45 -3.61
CA LYS A 33 3.44 9.85 -3.31
C LYS A 33 3.08 10.76 -4.48
N SER A 34 3.51 10.41 -5.70
CA SER A 34 3.23 11.20 -6.91
C SER A 34 1.73 11.39 -7.12
N VAL A 35 0.96 10.31 -7.04
CA VAL A 35 -0.50 10.34 -7.20
C VAL A 35 -1.15 11.16 -6.10
N LEU A 36 -0.89 10.86 -4.83
CA LEU A 36 -1.57 11.53 -3.73
C LEU A 36 -1.18 13.02 -3.61
N SER A 37 0.05 13.38 -3.98
CA SER A 37 0.52 14.78 -3.96
C SER A 37 -0.17 15.69 -4.98
N GLN A 38 -1.00 15.14 -5.89
CA GLN A 38 -1.82 15.95 -6.79
C GLN A 38 -2.90 16.75 -6.05
N GLN A 39 -3.33 16.29 -4.88
CA GLN A 39 -4.42 16.93 -4.11
C GLN A 39 -4.17 17.00 -2.60
N LEU A 40 -3.12 16.36 -2.09
CA LEU A 40 -2.82 16.23 -0.66
C LEU A 40 -1.38 16.63 -0.36
N ASN A 41 -1.12 17.08 0.87
CA ASN A 41 0.23 17.33 1.35
C ASN A 41 0.86 16.01 1.85
N VAL A 42 1.79 15.46 1.08
CA VAL A 42 2.34 14.13 1.32
C VAL A 42 3.81 14.20 1.73
N VAL A 43 4.14 13.56 2.83
CA VAL A 43 5.52 13.24 3.24
C VAL A 43 5.77 11.75 3.00
N ALA A 44 6.96 11.37 2.56
CA ALA A 44 7.33 9.97 2.37
C ALA A 44 8.76 9.71 2.82
N THR A 45 9.03 8.45 3.21
CA THR A 45 10.39 7.97 3.49
C THR A 45 11.35 8.36 2.37
N GLN A 46 12.44 9.04 2.71
CA GLN A 46 13.45 9.43 1.75
C GLN A 46 14.37 8.26 1.41
N GLY A 47 14.57 8.01 0.10
CA GLY A 47 15.41 6.92 -0.37
C GLY A 47 14.98 5.58 0.24
N ASN A 48 15.92 4.90 0.88
CA ASN A 48 15.77 3.60 1.55
C ASN A 48 15.87 3.70 3.08
N LEU A 49 15.57 4.86 3.69
CA LEU A 49 15.58 5.07 5.14
C LEU A 49 14.38 4.36 5.80
N ASN A 50 14.35 3.04 5.69
CA ASN A 50 13.21 2.17 6.00
C ASN A 50 13.43 1.27 7.23
N ASN A 51 14.43 1.57 8.04
CA ASN A 51 14.81 0.82 9.25
C ASN A 51 14.46 1.57 10.55
N ASN A 52 14.93 1.06 11.68
CA ASN A 52 14.72 1.62 13.03
C ASN A 52 15.25 3.06 13.24
N ILE A 53 16.08 3.57 12.33
CA ILE A 53 16.54 4.97 12.33
C ILE A 53 15.72 5.78 11.32
N GLY A 54 15.53 5.26 10.12
CA GLY A 54 14.88 5.98 9.02
C GLY A 54 13.38 6.20 9.22
N VAL A 55 12.68 5.25 9.83
CA VAL A 55 11.24 5.40 10.11
C VAL A 55 10.98 6.55 11.09
N PRO A 56 11.66 6.67 12.25
CA PRO A 56 11.57 7.85 13.11
C PRO A 56 11.90 9.17 12.40
N LEU A 57 12.92 9.19 11.52
CA LEU A 57 13.27 10.39 10.76
C LEU A 57 12.15 10.81 9.79
N THR A 58 11.48 9.85 9.17
CA THR A 58 10.30 10.13 8.33
C THR A 58 9.18 10.75 9.17
N LEU A 59 8.90 10.22 10.36
CA LEU A 59 7.87 10.76 11.25
C LEU A 59 8.22 12.17 11.74
N LEU A 60 9.49 12.44 12.06
CA LEU A 60 9.95 13.77 12.46
C LEU A 60 9.88 14.82 11.34
N SER A 61 9.78 14.40 10.08
CA SER A 61 9.60 15.31 8.95
C SER A 61 8.14 15.72 8.70
N ILE A 62 7.19 15.14 9.45
CA ILE A 62 5.77 15.49 9.39
C ILE A 62 5.57 16.91 9.95
N LYS A 63 4.83 17.71 9.21
CA LYS A 63 4.48 19.09 9.55
C LYS A 63 2.98 19.20 9.83
N PRO A 64 2.52 20.30 10.45
CA PRO A 64 1.09 20.52 10.74
C PRO A 64 0.18 20.42 9.52
N GLU A 65 0.68 20.82 8.37
CA GLU A 65 -0.04 20.77 7.09
C GLU A 65 0.01 19.43 6.36
N THR A 66 0.74 18.44 6.89
CA THR A 66 0.87 17.12 6.26
C THR A 66 -0.42 16.30 6.44
N ASP A 67 -1.05 15.93 5.35
CA ASP A 67 -2.25 15.10 5.33
C ASP A 67 -1.90 13.61 5.46
N ILE A 68 -0.86 13.16 4.72
CA ILE A 68 -0.46 11.76 4.63
C ILE A 68 1.05 11.62 4.78
N ALA A 69 1.47 10.64 5.58
CA ALA A 69 2.85 10.18 5.65
C ALA A 69 2.96 8.74 5.10
N ILE A 70 3.80 8.52 4.10
CA ILE A 70 4.09 7.20 3.53
C ILE A 70 5.38 6.68 4.13
N VAL A 71 5.29 5.63 4.92
CA VAL A 71 6.41 5.05 5.66
C VAL A 71 6.80 3.71 5.05
N GLU A 72 7.95 3.69 4.37
CA GLU A 72 8.56 2.45 3.89
C GLU A 72 9.19 1.70 5.06
N MET A 73 8.93 0.39 5.18
CA MET A 73 9.41 -0.49 6.24
C MET A 73 10.19 -1.66 5.65
N GLY A 74 11.50 -1.69 5.94
CA GLY A 74 12.40 -2.77 5.58
C GLY A 74 12.63 -3.72 6.75
N ALA A 75 12.91 -4.99 6.46
CA ALA A 75 13.31 -5.95 7.47
C ALA A 75 14.26 -6.98 6.87
N ASN A 76 15.21 -7.43 7.70
CA ASN A 76 16.14 -8.53 7.45
C ASN A 76 15.91 -9.69 8.42
N HIS A 77 15.20 -9.47 9.55
CA HIS A 77 14.91 -10.46 10.57
C HIS A 77 13.43 -10.41 11.00
N PRO A 78 12.90 -11.53 11.54
CA PRO A 78 11.57 -11.57 12.14
C PRO A 78 11.41 -10.54 13.28
N GLY A 79 10.20 -9.97 13.41
CA GLY A 79 9.86 -8.97 14.42
C GLY A 79 10.21 -7.51 14.05
N GLU A 80 11.02 -7.28 12.99
CA GLU A 80 11.43 -5.93 12.62
C GLU A 80 10.28 -5.10 12.04
N ILE A 81 9.38 -5.70 11.24
CA ILE A 81 8.21 -4.97 10.72
C ILE A 81 7.24 -4.65 11.86
N ALA A 82 6.99 -5.59 12.77
CA ALA A 82 6.15 -5.34 13.95
C ALA A 82 6.72 -4.20 14.80
N PHE A 83 8.04 -4.17 15.01
CA PHE A 83 8.72 -3.09 15.71
C PHE A 83 8.52 -1.73 15.01
N LEU A 84 8.69 -1.67 13.69
CA LEU A 84 8.50 -0.46 12.90
C LEU A 84 7.03 -0.01 12.90
N CYS A 85 6.08 -0.95 12.87
CA CYS A 85 4.65 -0.64 13.00
C CYS A 85 4.31 -0.01 14.36
N ASN A 86 4.93 -0.48 15.44
CA ASN A 86 4.72 0.12 16.77
C ASN A 86 5.23 1.57 16.85
N ILE A 87 6.24 1.93 16.05
CA ILE A 87 6.74 3.31 15.94
C ILE A 87 5.84 4.14 15.03
N ALA A 88 5.59 3.65 13.81
CA ALA A 88 4.87 4.39 12.76
C ALA A 88 3.37 4.45 12.98
N GLN A 89 2.79 3.45 13.64
CA GLN A 89 1.35 3.30 13.90
C GLN A 89 0.51 3.53 12.62
N PRO A 90 0.69 2.70 11.58
CA PRO A 90 0.04 2.91 10.30
C PRO A 90 -1.48 2.79 10.41
N ASP A 91 -2.21 3.67 9.71
CA ASP A 91 -3.66 3.64 9.55
C ASP A 91 -4.05 2.78 8.34
N TYR A 92 -3.14 2.68 7.37
CA TYR A 92 -3.26 1.91 6.14
C TYR A 92 -1.98 1.15 5.88
N GLY A 93 -2.07 0.03 5.18
CA GLY A 93 -0.86 -0.69 4.82
C GLY A 93 -0.98 -1.49 3.53
N TYR A 94 0.18 -1.69 2.92
CA TYR A 94 0.31 -2.44 1.68
C TYR A 94 1.58 -3.29 1.66
N ILE A 95 1.46 -4.55 1.26
CA ILE A 95 2.59 -5.45 0.99
C ILE A 95 2.78 -5.53 -0.52
N THR A 96 3.89 -4.99 -1.03
CA THR A 96 4.14 -4.89 -2.48
C THR A 96 4.32 -6.23 -3.15
N SER A 97 5.19 -7.05 -2.60
CA SER A 97 5.46 -8.41 -3.08
C SER A 97 6.12 -9.23 -1.98
N ILE A 98 5.96 -10.53 -2.04
CA ILE A 98 6.68 -11.48 -1.19
C ILE A 98 7.48 -12.41 -2.10
N GLY A 99 8.79 -12.32 -2.03
CA GLY A 99 9.73 -13.07 -2.86
C GLY A 99 10.89 -13.63 -2.03
N LYS A 100 11.70 -14.48 -2.64
CA LYS A 100 12.86 -15.13 -2.00
C LYS A 100 14.02 -14.13 -1.82
N ALA A 101 13.83 -13.09 -1.00
CA ALA A 101 14.86 -12.12 -0.66
C ALA A 101 15.33 -12.33 0.79
N HIS A 102 16.62 -12.13 1.05
CA HIS A 102 17.21 -12.18 2.40
C HIS A 102 16.96 -13.50 3.16
N LEU A 103 16.96 -14.65 2.47
CA LEU A 103 16.69 -15.98 3.07
C LEU A 103 17.61 -16.31 4.24
N GLU A 104 18.85 -15.83 4.24
CA GLU A 104 19.81 -16.03 5.33
C GLU A 104 19.31 -15.41 6.65
N GLY A 105 18.68 -14.24 6.60
CA GLY A 105 18.15 -13.55 7.80
C GLY A 105 16.78 -14.06 8.26
N PHE A 106 15.97 -14.58 7.35
CA PHE A 106 14.62 -15.08 7.64
C PHE A 106 14.56 -16.62 7.82
N GLY A 107 15.65 -17.34 7.52
CA GLY A 107 15.75 -18.77 7.65
C GLY A 107 15.00 -19.58 6.58
N SER A 108 13.84 -19.11 6.11
CA SER A 108 13.04 -19.77 5.07
C SER A 108 12.16 -18.79 4.31
N PHE A 109 11.50 -19.26 3.25
CA PHE A 109 10.50 -18.45 2.52
C PHE A 109 9.28 -18.17 3.39
N GLU A 110 8.86 -19.12 4.21
CA GLU A 110 7.80 -18.95 5.21
C GLU A 110 8.16 -17.84 6.22
N GLY A 111 9.43 -17.76 6.64
CA GLY A 111 9.94 -16.70 7.49
C GLY A 111 9.83 -15.33 6.84
N VAL A 112 10.04 -15.23 5.51
CA VAL A 112 9.80 -13.99 4.75
C VAL A 112 8.30 -13.63 4.76
N ILE A 113 7.42 -14.61 4.50
CA ILE A 113 5.96 -14.40 4.50
C ILE A 113 5.51 -13.90 5.87
N GLN A 114 5.91 -14.57 6.94
CA GLN A 114 5.55 -14.21 8.31
C GLN A 114 6.03 -12.79 8.66
N THR A 115 7.30 -12.48 8.38
CA THR A 115 7.85 -11.15 8.72
C THR A 115 7.18 -10.03 7.93
N LYS A 116 6.91 -10.20 6.63
CA LYS A 116 6.18 -9.16 5.89
C LYS A 116 4.71 -9.10 6.29
N GLY A 117 4.13 -10.23 6.68
CA GLY A 117 2.78 -10.37 7.23
C GLY A 117 2.57 -9.59 8.54
N GLU A 118 3.63 -9.33 9.32
CA GLU A 118 3.56 -8.55 10.57
C GLU A 118 2.90 -7.17 10.38
N LEU A 119 3.00 -6.56 9.18
CA LEU A 119 2.25 -5.34 8.86
C LEU A 119 0.74 -5.58 8.87
N TYR A 120 0.28 -6.65 8.22
CA TYR A 120 -1.14 -6.99 8.20
C TYR A 120 -1.64 -7.41 9.57
N ASP A 121 -0.84 -8.14 10.35
CA ASP A 121 -1.17 -8.51 11.72
C ASP A 121 -1.37 -7.28 12.61
N TYR A 122 -0.47 -6.27 12.49
CA TYR A 122 -0.63 -5.01 13.17
C TYR A 122 -1.94 -4.30 12.79
N LEU A 123 -2.21 -4.17 11.49
CA LEU A 123 -3.41 -3.48 10.99
C LEU A 123 -4.69 -4.18 11.43
N LYS A 124 -4.74 -5.51 11.39
CA LYS A 124 -5.87 -6.31 11.88
C LYS A 124 -6.11 -6.11 13.36
N ALA A 125 -5.05 -6.20 14.18
CA ALA A 125 -5.13 -6.02 15.62
C ALA A 125 -5.66 -4.64 16.02
N HIS A 126 -5.42 -3.61 15.18
CA HIS A 126 -5.86 -2.22 15.42
C HIS A 126 -7.07 -1.81 14.56
N GLN A 127 -7.73 -2.76 13.88
CA GLN A 127 -8.90 -2.54 13.02
C GLN A 127 -8.65 -1.46 11.93
N LYS A 128 -7.44 -1.45 11.37
CA LYS A 128 -7.00 -0.52 10.33
C LYS A 128 -7.22 -1.11 8.93
N THR A 129 -7.26 -0.28 7.90
CA THR A 129 -7.54 -0.71 6.53
C THR A 129 -6.31 -1.28 5.85
N ILE A 130 -6.46 -2.39 5.17
CA ILE A 130 -5.44 -3.02 4.32
C ILE A 130 -5.76 -2.73 2.86
N ILE A 131 -4.80 -2.17 2.12
CA ILE A 131 -4.87 -2.12 0.67
C ILE A 131 -4.23 -3.40 0.13
N ALA A 132 -4.94 -4.14 -0.69
CA ALA A 132 -4.52 -5.49 -1.08
C ALA A 132 -4.53 -5.69 -2.61
N ASN A 133 -3.53 -6.42 -3.10
CA ASN A 133 -3.53 -6.95 -4.45
C ASN A 133 -4.22 -8.33 -4.46
N ALA A 134 -5.44 -8.40 -4.97
CA ALA A 134 -6.23 -9.63 -5.04
C ALA A 134 -5.66 -10.69 -6.02
N ASP A 135 -4.75 -10.30 -6.91
CA ASP A 135 -4.08 -11.24 -7.81
C ASP A 135 -2.90 -11.95 -7.16
N ASN A 136 -2.53 -11.59 -5.92
CA ASN A 136 -1.41 -12.21 -5.22
C ASN A 136 -1.91 -13.21 -4.16
N PRO A 137 -1.81 -14.52 -4.42
CA PRO A 137 -2.36 -15.54 -3.52
C PRO A 137 -1.71 -15.56 -2.13
N ILE A 138 -0.47 -15.08 -2.00
CA ILE A 138 0.21 -15.04 -0.70
C ILE A 138 -0.38 -13.92 0.16
N THR A 139 -0.57 -12.71 -0.40
CA THR A 139 -1.17 -11.60 0.33
C THR A 139 -2.64 -11.84 0.62
N GLU A 140 -3.36 -12.49 -0.29
CA GLU A 140 -4.74 -12.96 -0.07
C GLU A 140 -4.81 -13.94 1.11
N ALA A 141 -3.93 -14.94 1.17
CA ALA A 141 -3.86 -15.86 2.31
C ALA A 141 -3.55 -15.15 3.63
N LEU A 142 -2.73 -14.08 3.60
CA LEU A 142 -2.45 -13.26 4.77
C LEU A 142 -3.65 -12.42 5.22
N LEU A 143 -4.57 -12.06 4.31
CA LEU A 143 -5.81 -11.35 4.68
C LEU A 143 -6.74 -12.27 5.45
N ALA A 144 -6.87 -13.53 5.06
CA ALA A 144 -7.84 -14.48 5.62
C ALA A 144 -9.26 -13.88 5.61
N ASP A 145 -9.95 -13.89 6.76
CA ASP A 145 -11.33 -13.38 6.91
C ASP A 145 -11.40 -11.87 7.24
N TYR A 146 -10.31 -11.13 7.06
CA TYR A 146 -10.31 -9.70 7.40
C TYR A 146 -11.15 -8.89 6.42
N ARG A 147 -12.15 -8.14 6.91
CA ARG A 147 -13.14 -7.45 6.10
C ARG A 147 -12.83 -5.97 5.83
N ASN A 148 -11.95 -5.34 6.64
CA ASN A 148 -11.58 -3.94 6.44
C ASN A 148 -10.41 -3.85 5.46
N GLU A 149 -10.69 -4.26 4.22
CA GLU A 149 -9.75 -4.21 3.09
C GLU A 149 -10.29 -3.37 1.94
N TYR A 150 -9.37 -2.86 1.13
CA TYR A 150 -9.66 -2.23 -0.15
C TYR A 150 -8.77 -2.89 -1.21
N SER A 151 -9.37 -3.64 -2.12
CA SER A 151 -8.64 -4.51 -3.04
C SER A 151 -8.57 -3.96 -4.46
N PHE A 152 -7.50 -4.30 -5.16
CA PHE A 152 -7.34 -4.07 -6.59
C PHE A 152 -6.81 -5.33 -7.28
N GLY A 153 -7.07 -5.47 -8.57
CA GLY A 153 -6.61 -6.62 -9.36
C GLY A 153 -7.22 -6.68 -10.74
N VAL A 154 -6.85 -7.70 -11.51
CA VAL A 154 -7.35 -7.94 -12.87
C VAL A 154 -8.75 -8.60 -12.85
N GLY A 155 -9.09 -9.25 -11.74
CA GLY A 155 -10.32 -10.04 -11.59
C GLY A 155 -11.58 -9.21 -11.30
N LYS A 156 -12.72 -9.93 -11.19
CA LYS A 156 -13.98 -9.39 -10.67
C LYS A 156 -13.99 -9.45 -9.14
N GLY A 157 -14.78 -8.59 -8.51
CA GLY A 157 -14.94 -8.60 -7.05
C GLY A 157 -13.89 -7.79 -6.29
N VAL A 158 -13.09 -6.98 -6.98
CA VAL A 158 -12.16 -6.00 -6.39
C VAL A 158 -12.79 -4.62 -6.34
N ASN A 159 -12.23 -3.71 -5.54
CA ASN A 159 -12.69 -2.32 -5.49
C ASN A 159 -12.19 -1.51 -6.70
N VAL A 160 -11.01 -1.83 -7.21
CA VAL A 160 -10.45 -1.20 -8.43
C VAL A 160 -10.01 -2.30 -9.39
N ALA A 161 -10.70 -2.40 -10.52
CA ALA A 161 -10.28 -3.27 -11.59
C ALA A 161 -9.14 -2.60 -12.39
N VAL A 162 -8.10 -3.36 -12.69
CA VAL A 162 -6.92 -2.89 -13.42
C VAL A 162 -6.56 -3.84 -14.55
N GLN A 163 -6.11 -3.30 -15.68
CA GLN A 163 -5.65 -4.09 -16.81
C GLN A 163 -4.35 -3.51 -17.38
N CYS A 164 -3.36 -4.36 -17.62
CA CYS A 164 -2.14 -3.98 -18.31
C CYS A 164 -2.40 -3.95 -19.82
N LEU A 165 -2.24 -2.77 -20.46
CA LEU A 165 -2.38 -2.59 -21.90
C LEU A 165 -1.02 -2.62 -22.62
N GLY A 166 0.07 -2.35 -21.91
CA GLY A 166 1.43 -2.33 -22.46
C GLY A 166 2.49 -2.25 -21.37
N THR A 167 3.73 -2.61 -21.71
CA THR A 167 4.85 -2.66 -20.75
C THR A 167 6.07 -1.81 -21.16
N GLN A 168 5.99 -1.09 -22.29
CA GLN A 168 7.11 -0.30 -22.83
C GLN A 168 6.62 1.01 -23.49
N PRO A 169 6.23 2.03 -22.75
CA PRO A 169 6.09 2.16 -21.28
C PRO A 169 4.88 1.39 -20.75
N VAL A 170 4.82 1.23 -19.41
CA VAL A 170 3.67 0.57 -18.79
C VAL A 170 2.45 1.45 -18.95
N THR A 171 1.45 0.91 -19.62
CA THR A 171 0.13 1.52 -19.81
C THR A 171 -0.92 0.66 -19.09
N ILE A 172 -1.71 1.30 -18.25
CA ILE A 172 -2.73 0.66 -17.42
C ILE A 172 -4.10 1.25 -17.77
N GLN A 173 -5.09 0.39 -17.84
CA GLN A 173 -6.50 0.76 -17.77
C GLN A 173 -7.01 0.47 -16.37
N PHE A 174 -7.81 1.36 -15.81
CA PHE A 174 -8.42 1.16 -14.50
C PHE A 174 -9.83 1.72 -14.45
N GLU A 175 -10.65 1.13 -13.60
CA GLU A 175 -12.02 1.55 -13.32
C GLU A 175 -12.40 1.21 -11.88
N ASP A 176 -13.35 1.98 -11.31
CA ASP A 176 -13.95 1.63 -10.04
C ASP A 176 -14.89 0.43 -10.27
N ALA A 177 -14.57 -0.67 -9.65
CA ALA A 177 -15.51 -1.77 -9.56
C ALA A 177 -16.41 -1.50 -8.34
N SER A 178 -17.52 -0.82 -8.55
CA SER A 178 -18.51 -0.58 -7.51
C SER A 178 -19.13 -1.91 -7.09
N THR A 179 -18.66 -2.46 -5.99
CA THR A 179 -19.25 -3.66 -5.41
C THR A 179 -19.97 -3.29 -4.13
N GLN A 180 -21.20 -3.75 -3.98
CA GLN A 180 -21.93 -3.73 -2.71
C GLN A 180 -21.83 -5.12 -2.09
N THR A 181 -21.56 -5.19 -0.79
CA THR A 181 -21.64 -6.45 -0.06
C THR A 181 -23.10 -6.65 0.32
N THR A 182 -23.72 -7.74 -0.10
CA THR A 182 -25.09 -8.11 0.30
C THR A 182 -25.12 -8.46 1.77
N GLU A 183 -26.33 -8.52 2.37
CA GLU A 183 -26.53 -8.96 3.77
C GLU A 183 -26.01 -10.39 4.00
N GLU A 184 -25.91 -11.19 2.95
CA GLU A 184 -25.37 -12.56 2.96
C GLU A 184 -23.85 -12.61 2.79
N GLY A 185 -23.17 -11.44 2.64
CA GLY A 185 -21.72 -11.33 2.54
C GLY A 185 -21.15 -11.56 1.13
N GLU A 186 -21.99 -11.63 0.09
CA GLU A 186 -21.55 -11.68 -1.30
C GLU A 186 -21.29 -10.28 -1.84
N ARG A 187 -20.18 -10.10 -2.58
CA ARG A 187 -19.89 -8.87 -3.32
C ARG A 187 -20.62 -8.90 -4.66
N VAL A 188 -21.59 -8.03 -4.85
CA VAL A 188 -22.29 -7.84 -6.14
C VAL A 188 -21.90 -6.51 -6.76
N LEU A 189 -21.72 -6.51 -8.07
CA LEU A 189 -21.54 -5.28 -8.85
C LEU A 189 -22.82 -4.44 -8.78
N ILE A 190 -22.70 -3.16 -8.39
CA ILE A 190 -23.80 -2.22 -8.49
C ILE A 190 -23.90 -1.80 -9.96
N GLU A 191 -24.98 -2.21 -10.64
CA GLU A 191 -25.30 -1.67 -11.95
C GLU A 191 -25.56 -0.16 -11.82
N GLY A 192 -24.74 0.66 -12.51
CA GLY A 192 -24.99 2.09 -12.65
C GLY A 192 -23.86 3.05 -12.24
N PHE A 193 -22.73 2.55 -11.72
CA PHE A 193 -21.54 3.36 -11.47
C PHE A 193 -20.35 2.83 -12.29
N THR A 194 -20.41 3.03 -13.59
CA THR A 194 -19.24 2.88 -14.46
C THR A 194 -18.82 4.27 -14.91
N ASP A 195 -17.86 4.88 -14.20
CA ASP A 195 -16.98 5.81 -14.89
C ASP A 195 -16.34 5.03 -16.04
N ALA A 196 -16.34 5.60 -17.24
CA ALA A 196 -15.70 4.95 -18.39
C ALA A 196 -14.25 4.58 -18.00
N PRO A 197 -13.75 3.39 -18.40
CA PRO A 197 -12.41 2.96 -18.07
C PRO A 197 -11.38 4.04 -18.39
N THR A 198 -10.52 4.35 -17.42
CA THR A 198 -9.51 5.39 -17.57
C THR A 198 -8.18 4.75 -17.95
N VAL A 199 -7.52 5.30 -18.96
CA VAL A 199 -6.19 4.85 -19.38
C VAL A 199 -5.13 5.83 -18.90
N ALA A 200 -4.08 5.32 -18.27
CA ALA A 200 -2.89 6.06 -17.87
C ALA A 200 -1.61 5.39 -18.38
N THR A 201 -0.64 6.18 -18.79
CA THR A 201 0.67 5.71 -19.24
C THR A 201 1.74 6.30 -18.33
N SER A 202 2.55 5.44 -17.73
CA SER A 202 3.67 5.86 -16.89
C SER A 202 4.95 6.05 -17.71
N HIS A 203 5.99 6.60 -17.08
CA HIS A 203 7.35 6.61 -17.65
C HIS A 203 8.14 5.33 -17.33
N LEU A 204 7.57 4.42 -16.53
CA LEU A 204 8.22 3.19 -16.15
C LEU A 204 8.06 2.12 -17.23
N VAL A 205 9.06 1.25 -17.33
CA VAL A 205 9.08 0.11 -18.27
C VAL A 205 9.17 -1.20 -17.51
N GLY A 206 8.70 -2.28 -18.14
CA GLY A 206 8.75 -3.63 -17.58
C GLY A 206 7.48 -4.06 -16.83
N SER A 207 7.06 -5.29 -17.08
CA SER A 207 5.81 -5.86 -16.53
C SER A 207 5.73 -5.84 -15.00
N TYR A 208 6.87 -5.93 -14.31
CA TYR A 208 6.92 -5.87 -12.84
C TYR A 208 6.46 -4.52 -12.27
N ASN A 209 6.51 -3.44 -13.06
CA ASN A 209 6.01 -2.13 -12.65
C ASN A 209 4.50 -2.00 -12.76
N PHE A 210 3.83 -2.89 -13.48
CA PHE A 210 2.37 -2.88 -13.56
C PHE A 210 1.72 -2.92 -12.18
N THR A 211 2.11 -3.87 -11.33
CA THR A 211 1.56 -3.99 -9.97
C THR A 211 1.89 -2.78 -9.10
N ASN A 212 3.09 -2.19 -9.24
CA ASN A 212 3.46 -0.99 -8.49
C ASN A 212 2.56 0.20 -8.87
N ILE A 213 2.27 0.37 -10.17
CA ILE A 213 1.39 1.42 -10.69
C ILE A 213 -0.07 1.15 -10.28
N ALA A 214 -0.53 -0.11 -10.39
CA ALA A 214 -1.87 -0.50 -9.99
C ALA A 214 -2.14 -0.20 -8.50
N ALA A 215 -1.16 -0.45 -7.63
CA ALA A 215 -1.24 -0.06 -6.23
C ALA A 215 -1.39 1.46 -6.06
N ALA A 216 -0.61 2.26 -6.79
CA ALA A 216 -0.72 3.72 -6.71
C ALA A 216 -2.09 4.23 -7.18
N VAL A 217 -2.64 3.64 -8.25
CA VAL A 217 -4.02 3.91 -8.71
C VAL A 217 -5.02 3.55 -7.61
N ALA A 218 -4.89 2.37 -6.99
CA ALA A 218 -5.78 1.94 -5.92
C ALA A 218 -5.76 2.91 -4.72
N PHE A 219 -4.59 3.39 -4.30
CA PHE A 219 -4.48 4.43 -3.28
C PHE A 219 -5.14 5.74 -3.72
N GLY A 220 -4.92 6.18 -4.96
CA GLY A 220 -5.58 7.36 -5.51
C GLY A 220 -7.11 7.26 -5.44
N LYS A 221 -7.67 6.12 -5.87
CA LYS A 221 -9.12 5.85 -5.80
C LYS A 221 -9.62 5.75 -4.36
N PHE A 222 -8.89 5.06 -3.49
CA PHE A 222 -9.23 4.96 -2.07
C PHE A 222 -9.34 6.35 -1.40
N PHE A 223 -8.40 7.24 -1.68
CA PHE A 223 -8.43 8.63 -1.20
C PHE A 223 -9.29 9.57 -2.06
N LYS A 224 -10.08 9.02 -2.98
CA LYS A 224 -11.08 9.73 -3.81
C LYS A 224 -10.49 10.84 -4.69
N LEU A 225 -9.28 10.65 -5.17
CA LEU A 225 -8.71 11.52 -6.19
C LEU A 225 -9.46 11.32 -7.52
N SER A 226 -9.57 12.40 -8.30
CA SER A 226 -10.13 12.29 -9.64
C SER A 226 -9.25 11.45 -10.56
N ASN A 227 -9.86 10.80 -11.57
CA ASN A 227 -9.12 10.04 -12.57
C ASN A 227 -8.06 10.90 -13.27
N GLU A 228 -8.35 12.17 -13.52
CA GLU A 228 -7.39 13.11 -14.11
C GLU A 228 -6.19 13.40 -13.19
N ALA A 229 -6.40 13.47 -11.89
CA ALA A 229 -5.30 13.61 -10.92
C ALA A 229 -4.42 12.33 -10.87
N ILE A 230 -5.03 11.15 -10.94
CA ILE A 230 -4.32 9.87 -10.92
C ILE A 230 -3.46 9.68 -12.19
N LYS A 231 -3.90 10.21 -13.34
CA LYS A 231 -3.18 10.10 -14.62
C LYS A 231 -1.92 10.97 -14.73
N ARG A 232 -1.78 12.01 -13.94
CA ARG A 232 -0.64 12.94 -13.93
C ARG A 232 0.59 12.36 -13.22
#